data_caa41ac02cf5ff303c494ac7b78e3159
#
_entry.id   caa41ac02cf5ff303c494ac7b78e3159
#
_cell.length_a   1.000
_cell.length_b   1.000
_cell.length_c   1.000
_cell.angle_alpha   90.00
_cell.angle_beta   90.00
_cell.angle_gamma   90.00
#
_symmetry.space_group_name_H-M   'P 1'
#
loop_
_entity.id
_entity.type
_entity.pdbx_description
1 polymer ?
#
loop_
_entity_poly.entity_id
_entity_poly.type
_entity_poly.pdbx_seq_one_letter_code
_entity_poly.pdbx_strand_id
1 'polypeptide(L)'
;VDFPTYWEAPEQRPLLLRFSEENTQCVMGIADAMLDFALQLSNLVGLPLDHVGTAAVGFRVEWFLIREAFKIGELVPKRIERPYIPYVGAVVLEPKPGVHENIAVLDFKALYPNIMITQNVSPDTYLPTTEPTPPCGVNEAPEVKHRFRVEPPGFYKEVLSYLIAVRDEIRPKLKRLDPKSAEYRVLDARQKAVKVITNASYGYTGWIGARWYIKPVAEATTAWGRHAIMNTIELA
;
A
#
# COMPACT_ATOMS: atom_id res chain seq x y z
N VAL A 1 6.54 -34.94 -7.44
CA VAL A 1 6.24 -36.26 -6.88
C VAL A 1 4.88 -36.70 -7.44
N ASP A 2 4.81 -37.87 -8.04
CA ASP A 2 3.56 -38.50 -8.48
C ASP A 2 2.94 -39.25 -7.29
N PHE A 3 2.08 -38.57 -6.54
CA PHE A 3 1.50 -39.11 -5.30
C PHE A 3 0.75 -40.43 -5.47
N PRO A 4 -0.11 -40.63 -6.50
CA PRO A 4 -0.78 -41.91 -6.69
C PRO A 4 0.20 -43.08 -6.85
N THR A 5 1.17 -42.96 -7.72
CA THR A 5 2.17 -44.00 -7.99
C THR A 5 2.97 -44.35 -6.74
N TYR A 6 3.42 -43.35 -5.97
CA TYR A 6 4.17 -43.58 -4.73
C TYR A 6 3.30 -44.16 -3.60
N TRP A 7 1.99 -43.86 -3.60
CA TRP A 7 1.06 -44.43 -2.62
C TRP A 7 0.74 -45.89 -2.89
N GLU A 8 0.57 -46.25 -4.15
CA GLU A 8 0.24 -47.63 -4.58
C GLU A 8 1.41 -48.60 -4.44
N ALA A 9 2.65 -48.11 -4.48
CA ALA A 9 3.87 -48.92 -4.34
C ALA A 9 4.33 -48.92 -2.86
N PRO A 10 4.16 -50.04 -2.12
CA PRO A 10 4.50 -50.08 -0.69
C PRO A 10 5.94 -49.72 -0.35
N GLU A 11 6.88 -50.07 -1.24
CA GLU A 11 8.30 -49.77 -1.12
C GLU A 11 8.61 -48.27 -1.29
N GLN A 12 7.75 -47.51 -1.93
CA GLN A 12 7.93 -46.08 -2.17
C GLN A 12 7.20 -45.20 -1.14
N ARG A 13 6.28 -45.74 -0.35
CA ARG A 13 5.57 -44.99 0.70
C ARG A 13 6.47 -44.30 1.70
N PRO A 14 7.61 -44.85 2.14
CA PRO A 14 8.51 -44.12 3.04
C PRO A 14 9.05 -42.82 2.43
N LEU A 15 9.27 -42.76 1.10
CA LEU A 15 9.69 -41.55 0.40
C LEU A 15 8.57 -40.50 0.39
N LEU A 16 7.33 -40.95 0.18
CA LEU A 16 6.17 -40.07 0.23
C LEU A 16 5.96 -39.48 1.63
N LEU A 17 6.08 -40.29 2.67
CA LEU A 17 5.95 -39.83 4.06
C LEU A 17 7.04 -38.83 4.43
N ARG A 18 8.30 -39.10 4.06
CA ARG A 18 9.42 -38.20 4.26
C ARG A 18 9.19 -36.86 3.53
N PHE A 19 8.77 -36.92 2.27
CA PHE A 19 8.42 -35.69 1.51
C PHE A 19 7.35 -34.88 2.21
N SER A 20 6.30 -35.55 2.71
CA SER A 20 5.19 -34.89 3.43
C SER A 20 5.67 -34.25 4.72
N GLU A 21 6.54 -34.92 5.47
CA GLU A 21 7.14 -34.40 6.70
C GLU A 21 8.02 -33.19 6.43
N GLU A 22 8.96 -33.28 5.46
CA GLU A 22 9.85 -32.19 5.07
C GLU A 22 9.05 -30.98 4.56
N ASN A 23 8.01 -31.20 3.75
CA ASN A 23 7.12 -30.14 3.28
C ASN A 23 6.37 -29.45 4.44
N THR A 24 5.87 -30.24 5.40
CA THR A 24 5.20 -29.69 6.59
C THR A 24 6.16 -28.86 7.45
N GLN A 25 7.38 -29.32 7.64
CA GLN A 25 8.42 -28.57 8.36
C GLN A 25 8.76 -27.25 7.65
N CYS A 26 8.87 -27.25 6.32
CA CYS A 26 9.07 -26.03 5.53
C CYS A 26 7.90 -25.05 5.70
N VAL A 27 6.66 -25.52 5.60
CA VAL A 27 5.46 -24.68 5.80
C VAL A 27 5.42 -24.10 7.21
N MET A 28 5.73 -24.88 8.23
CA MET A 28 5.83 -24.38 9.61
C MET A 28 6.92 -23.32 9.75
N GLY A 29 8.10 -23.54 9.19
CA GLY A 29 9.18 -22.55 9.22
C GLY A 29 8.82 -21.23 8.53
N ILE A 30 8.10 -21.27 7.41
CA ILE A 30 7.57 -20.07 6.74
C ILE A 30 6.52 -19.39 7.62
N ALA A 31 5.60 -20.16 8.21
CA ALA A 31 4.58 -19.61 9.10
C ALA A 31 5.20 -18.89 10.31
N ASP A 32 6.18 -19.50 10.97
CA ASP A 32 6.88 -18.90 12.11
C ASP A 32 7.60 -17.59 11.71
N ALA A 33 8.24 -17.56 10.54
CA ALA A 33 8.93 -16.38 10.04
C ALA A 33 7.98 -15.22 9.70
N MET A 34 6.74 -15.51 9.30
CA MET A 34 5.76 -14.52 8.86
C MET A 34 4.73 -14.15 9.92
N LEU A 35 4.59 -14.92 10.99
CA LEU A 35 3.48 -14.81 11.94
C LEU A 35 3.41 -13.43 12.59
N ASP A 36 4.51 -12.90 13.11
CA ASP A 36 4.55 -11.58 13.74
C ASP A 36 4.03 -10.49 12.79
N PHE A 37 4.45 -10.53 11.52
CA PHE A 37 3.99 -9.59 10.50
C PHE A 37 2.50 -9.78 10.19
N ALA A 38 2.03 -11.01 10.01
CA ALA A 38 0.65 -11.32 9.70
C ALA A 38 -0.30 -10.91 10.85
N LEU A 39 0.10 -11.11 12.10
CA LEU A 39 -0.65 -10.66 13.30
C LEU A 39 -0.75 -9.13 13.35
N GLN A 40 0.35 -8.42 13.12
CA GLN A 40 0.32 -6.95 13.11
C GLN A 40 -0.51 -6.40 11.95
N LEU A 41 -0.49 -7.06 10.79
CA LEU A 41 -1.32 -6.68 9.65
C LEU A 41 -2.80 -6.95 9.94
N SER A 42 -3.15 -8.11 10.52
CA SER A 42 -4.50 -8.46 10.98
C SER A 42 -5.05 -7.40 11.95
N ASN A 43 -4.27 -7.03 12.95
CA ASN A 43 -4.65 -5.99 13.91
C ASN A 43 -4.84 -4.61 13.25
N LEU A 44 -3.99 -4.25 12.28
CA LEU A 44 -4.07 -2.97 11.60
C LEU A 44 -5.33 -2.87 10.73
N VAL A 45 -5.60 -3.91 9.92
CA VAL A 45 -6.71 -3.88 8.96
C VAL A 45 -8.05 -4.31 9.55
N GLY A 46 -8.04 -5.02 10.69
CA GLY A 46 -9.25 -5.53 11.32
C GLY A 46 -9.83 -6.79 10.65
N LEU A 47 -9.00 -7.58 9.98
CA LEU A 47 -9.37 -8.85 9.38
C LEU A 47 -8.84 -10.03 10.20
N PRO A 48 -9.55 -11.17 10.25
CA PRO A 48 -9.03 -12.42 10.77
C PRO A 48 -7.74 -12.85 10.05
N LEU A 49 -6.88 -13.60 10.74
CA LEU A 49 -5.53 -13.94 10.26
C LEU A 49 -5.55 -14.75 8.95
N ASP A 50 -6.47 -15.70 8.82
CA ASP A 50 -6.70 -16.49 7.61
C ASP A 50 -7.10 -15.62 6.42
N HIS A 51 -7.97 -14.63 6.64
CA HIS A 51 -8.35 -13.67 5.60
C HIS A 51 -7.20 -12.75 5.23
N VAL A 52 -6.39 -12.30 6.19
CA VAL A 52 -5.19 -11.49 5.89
C VAL A 52 -4.20 -12.28 5.05
N GLY A 53 -4.01 -13.56 5.33
CA GLY A 53 -3.10 -14.42 4.57
C GLY A 53 -3.52 -14.61 3.10
N THR A 54 -4.82 -14.72 2.83
CA THR A 54 -5.37 -15.02 1.50
C THR A 54 -5.83 -13.80 0.72
N ALA A 55 -6.13 -12.69 1.39
CA ALA A 55 -6.67 -11.49 0.75
C ALA A 55 -5.64 -10.80 -0.16
N ALA A 56 -6.08 -10.28 -1.30
CA ALA A 56 -5.31 -9.36 -2.11
C ALA A 56 -5.04 -8.04 -1.36
N VAL A 57 -3.94 -7.37 -1.72
CA VAL A 57 -3.51 -6.14 -1.03
C VAL A 57 -4.57 -5.05 -1.05
N GLY A 58 -5.24 -4.84 -2.19
CA GLY A 58 -6.34 -3.88 -2.31
C GLY A 58 -7.51 -4.16 -1.36
N PHE A 59 -7.82 -5.43 -1.12
CA PHE A 59 -8.86 -5.83 -0.16
C PHE A 59 -8.45 -5.50 1.28
N ARG A 60 -7.19 -5.69 1.65
CA ARG A 60 -6.65 -5.31 2.97
C ARG A 60 -6.73 -3.79 3.19
N VAL A 61 -6.40 -3.01 2.16
CA VAL A 61 -6.56 -1.54 2.20
C VAL A 61 -8.03 -1.16 2.35
N GLU A 62 -8.94 -1.79 1.61
CA GLU A 62 -10.38 -1.52 1.70
C GLU A 62 -10.90 -1.74 3.13
N TRP A 63 -10.54 -2.85 3.76
CA TRP A 63 -10.97 -3.13 5.14
C TRP A 63 -10.37 -2.15 6.16
N PHE A 64 -9.12 -1.76 5.96
CA PHE A 64 -8.53 -0.70 6.77
C PHE A 64 -9.30 0.61 6.64
N LEU A 65 -9.63 1.05 5.41
CA LEU A 65 -10.42 2.26 5.17
C LEU A 65 -11.85 2.16 5.73
N ILE A 66 -12.51 1.00 5.62
CA ILE A 66 -13.82 0.75 6.24
C ILE A 66 -13.75 0.97 7.76
N ARG A 67 -12.71 0.44 8.40
CA ARG A 67 -12.50 0.63 9.84
C ARG A 67 -12.26 2.09 10.21
N GLU A 68 -11.46 2.82 9.42
CA GLU A 68 -11.24 4.24 9.69
C GLU A 68 -12.49 5.08 9.45
N ALA A 69 -13.26 4.83 8.38
CA ALA A 69 -14.55 5.48 8.13
C ALA A 69 -15.54 5.25 9.29
N PHE A 70 -15.62 4.02 9.79
CA PHE A 70 -16.47 3.68 10.94
C PHE A 70 -16.09 4.47 12.21
N LYS A 71 -14.79 4.68 12.47
CA LYS A 71 -14.31 5.43 13.64
C LYS A 71 -14.75 6.90 13.63
N ILE A 72 -14.84 7.50 12.47
CA ILE A 72 -15.26 8.90 12.30
C ILE A 72 -16.76 9.04 12.02
N GLY A 73 -17.52 7.94 12.04
CA GLY A 73 -18.97 7.94 11.81
C GLY A 73 -19.40 8.13 10.36
N GLU A 74 -18.50 7.94 9.40
CA GLU A 74 -18.79 8.09 7.98
C GLU A 74 -19.38 6.82 7.37
N LEU A 75 -20.29 7.01 6.40
CA LEU A 75 -20.89 5.92 5.65
C LEU A 75 -19.90 5.39 4.60
N VAL A 76 -19.73 4.06 4.61
CA VAL A 76 -18.90 3.38 3.62
C VAL A 76 -19.59 3.38 2.26
N PRO A 77 -18.94 3.86 1.19
CA PRO A 77 -19.52 3.87 -0.15
C PRO A 77 -19.91 2.46 -0.63
N LYS A 78 -21.03 2.36 -1.36
CA LYS A 78 -21.42 1.11 -1.99
C LYS A 78 -20.40 0.73 -3.08
N ARG A 79 -20.07 -0.55 -3.18
CA ARG A 79 -19.29 -1.05 -4.31
C ARG A 79 -20.14 -0.97 -5.58
N ILE A 80 -19.58 -0.41 -6.64
CA ILE A 80 -20.24 -0.19 -7.93
C ILE A 80 -19.36 -0.82 -9.01
N GLU A 81 -19.97 -1.55 -9.94
CA GLU A 81 -19.28 -1.99 -11.14
C GLU A 81 -19.02 -0.81 -12.07
N ARG A 82 -17.79 -0.73 -12.59
CA ARG A 82 -17.35 0.38 -13.45
C ARG A 82 -16.56 -0.18 -14.64
N PRO A 83 -16.67 0.43 -15.83
CA PRO A 83 -15.78 0.10 -16.92
C PRO A 83 -14.34 0.54 -16.58
N TYR A 84 -13.37 -0.25 -17.03
CA TYR A 84 -11.97 0.16 -16.93
C TYR A 84 -11.68 1.27 -17.93
N ILE A 85 -11.23 2.42 -17.43
CA ILE A 85 -10.78 3.56 -18.24
C ILE A 85 -9.30 3.76 -17.92
N PRO A 86 -8.39 3.50 -18.87
CA PRO A 86 -6.96 3.67 -18.65
C PRO A 86 -6.60 5.13 -18.37
N TYR A 87 -5.52 5.32 -17.65
CA TYR A 87 -4.92 6.63 -17.39
C TYR A 87 -3.38 6.53 -17.39
N VAL A 88 -2.70 7.67 -17.53
CA VAL A 88 -1.24 7.71 -17.56
C VAL A 88 -0.69 7.48 -16.15
N GLY A 89 0.13 6.44 -16.01
CA GLY A 89 0.78 6.06 -14.75
C GLY A 89 2.05 6.85 -14.44
N ALA A 90 3.04 6.16 -13.85
CA ALA A 90 4.35 6.72 -13.55
C ALA A 90 5.17 7.00 -14.83
N VAL A 91 6.21 7.85 -14.71
CA VAL A 91 7.23 7.97 -15.72
C VAL A 91 8.21 6.78 -15.60
N VAL A 92 8.57 6.21 -16.75
CA VAL A 92 9.61 5.20 -16.85
C VAL A 92 10.68 5.76 -17.78
N LEU A 93 11.89 5.95 -17.27
CA LEU A 93 13.03 6.40 -18.05
C LEU A 93 13.68 5.21 -18.75
N GLU A 94 14.08 5.38 -20.01
CA GLU A 94 14.82 4.34 -20.71
C GLU A 94 16.22 4.17 -20.08
N PRO A 95 16.62 2.96 -19.73
CA PRO A 95 17.93 2.69 -19.17
C PRO A 95 19.02 2.91 -20.24
N LYS A 96 20.12 3.52 -19.83
CA LYS A 96 21.34 3.61 -20.65
C LYS A 96 22.22 2.41 -20.29
N PRO A 97 22.37 1.40 -21.18
CA PRO A 97 23.22 0.23 -20.90
C PRO A 97 24.68 0.63 -20.73
N GLY A 98 25.39 -0.02 -19.83
CA GLY A 98 26.82 0.20 -19.61
C GLY A 98 27.19 0.21 -18.12
N VAL A 99 28.49 0.48 -17.88
CA VAL A 99 29.02 0.73 -16.55
C VAL A 99 29.05 2.24 -16.34
N HIS A 100 28.44 2.70 -15.25
CA HIS A 100 28.39 4.11 -14.91
C HIS A 100 29.10 4.33 -13.56
N GLU A 101 29.94 5.35 -13.49
CA GLU A 101 30.63 5.77 -12.29
C GLU A 101 30.03 7.07 -11.74
N ASN A 102 30.29 7.35 -10.44
CA ASN A 102 29.85 8.57 -9.78
C ASN A 102 28.31 8.79 -9.81
N ILE A 103 27.57 7.70 -9.55
CA ILE A 103 26.11 7.73 -9.57
C ILE A 103 25.57 8.23 -8.21
N ALA A 104 24.69 9.24 -8.26
CA ALA A 104 23.86 9.63 -7.11
C ALA A 104 22.48 8.98 -7.22
N VAL A 105 22.04 8.29 -6.15
CA VAL A 105 20.70 7.68 -6.06
C VAL A 105 19.84 8.54 -5.17
N LEU A 106 18.75 9.08 -5.73
CA LEU A 106 17.75 9.87 -5.02
C LEU A 106 16.45 9.07 -4.89
N ASP A 107 15.81 9.10 -3.73
CA ASP A 107 14.54 8.42 -3.48
C ASP A 107 13.57 9.31 -2.68
N PHE A 108 12.33 9.37 -3.14
CA PHE A 108 11.27 10.08 -2.42
C PHE A 108 10.69 9.21 -1.31
N LYS A 109 10.72 9.68 -0.08
CA LYS A 109 10.05 9.00 1.03
C LYS A 109 8.54 8.96 0.76
N ALA A 110 7.98 7.75 0.53
CA ALA A 110 6.54 7.51 0.34
C ALA A 110 5.91 8.51 -0.67
N LEU A 111 6.42 8.58 -1.91
CA LEU A 111 6.08 9.61 -2.91
C LEU A 111 4.56 9.83 -3.03
N TYR A 112 3.79 8.81 -3.43
CA TYR A 112 2.35 8.96 -3.66
C TYR A 112 1.55 9.25 -2.38
N PRO A 113 1.77 8.57 -1.25
CA PRO A 113 1.13 8.97 0.01
C PRO A 113 1.39 10.43 0.40
N ASN A 114 2.63 10.91 0.25
CA ASN A 114 2.93 12.31 0.56
C ASN A 114 2.30 13.30 -0.42
N ILE A 115 2.20 12.97 -1.71
CA ILE A 115 1.43 13.76 -2.67
C ILE A 115 -0.04 13.86 -2.24
N MET A 116 -0.67 12.73 -1.91
CA MET A 116 -2.06 12.70 -1.48
C MET A 116 -2.29 13.54 -0.21
N ILE A 117 -1.34 13.55 0.72
CA ILE A 117 -1.39 14.37 1.93
C ILE A 117 -1.20 15.86 1.61
N THR A 118 -0.14 16.21 0.88
CA THR A 118 0.25 17.61 0.66
C THR A 118 -0.72 18.32 -0.28
N GLN A 119 -1.22 17.62 -1.29
CA GLN A 119 -2.17 18.16 -2.26
C GLN A 119 -3.63 17.93 -1.88
N ASN A 120 -3.88 17.31 -0.71
CA ASN A 120 -5.21 16.96 -0.22
C ASN A 120 -6.03 16.15 -1.24
N VAL A 121 -5.39 15.14 -1.86
CA VAL A 121 -6.00 14.31 -2.93
C VAL A 121 -6.86 13.23 -2.31
N SER A 122 -8.16 13.37 -2.39
CA SER A 122 -9.14 12.44 -1.84
C SER A 122 -10.46 12.51 -2.62
N PRO A 123 -11.29 11.45 -2.64
CA PRO A 123 -12.59 11.51 -3.31
C PRO A 123 -13.51 12.61 -2.81
N ASP A 124 -13.48 12.88 -1.51
CA ASP A 124 -14.31 13.89 -0.84
C ASP A 124 -13.77 15.33 -1.00
N THR A 125 -12.54 15.51 -1.48
CA THR A 125 -11.94 16.83 -1.76
C THR A 125 -11.93 17.18 -3.24
N TYR A 126 -12.25 16.23 -4.11
CA TYR A 126 -12.29 16.44 -5.55
C TYR A 126 -13.38 17.44 -5.93
N LEU A 127 -13.03 18.41 -6.78
CA LEU A 127 -13.92 19.43 -7.30
C LEU A 127 -14.03 19.31 -8.82
N PRO A 128 -15.21 18.97 -9.34
CA PRO A 128 -15.48 19.02 -10.78
C PRO A 128 -15.18 20.42 -11.36
N THR A 129 -14.82 20.48 -12.64
CA THR A 129 -14.54 21.76 -13.32
C THR A 129 -15.73 22.70 -13.38
N THR A 130 -16.93 22.16 -13.25
CA THR A 130 -18.20 22.92 -13.20
C THR A 130 -18.44 23.63 -11.87
N GLU A 131 -17.74 23.25 -10.81
CA GLU A 131 -17.87 23.86 -9.50
C GLU A 131 -16.96 25.08 -9.35
N PRO A 132 -17.44 26.15 -8.66
CA PRO A 132 -16.62 27.32 -8.40
C PRO A 132 -15.45 27.00 -7.48
N THR A 133 -14.39 27.78 -7.55
CA THR A 133 -13.27 27.67 -6.62
C THR A 133 -13.71 28.11 -5.22
N PRO A 134 -13.55 27.25 -4.20
CA PRO A 134 -13.90 27.60 -2.83
C PRO A 134 -12.96 28.67 -2.25
N PRO A 135 -13.38 29.41 -1.20
CA PRO A 135 -12.54 30.43 -0.57
C PRO A 135 -11.19 29.91 -0.04
N CYS A 136 -11.12 28.64 0.35
CA CYS A 136 -9.88 27.99 0.80
C CYS A 136 -8.86 27.73 -0.32
N GLY A 137 -9.24 27.96 -1.57
CA GLY A 137 -8.41 27.66 -2.73
C GLY A 137 -8.46 26.19 -3.17
N VAL A 138 -7.76 25.92 -4.25
CA VAL A 138 -7.64 24.58 -4.85
C VAL A 138 -6.20 24.23 -5.16
N ASN A 139 -5.87 22.96 -5.02
CA ASN A 139 -4.68 22.34 -5.61
C ASN A 139 -5.08 21.79 -6.98
N GLU A 140 -4.45 22.27 -8.04
CA GLU A 140 -4.69 21.81 -9.40
C GLU A 140 -3.57 20.89 -9.86
N ALA A 141 -3.91 19.67 -10.24
CA ALA A 141 -2.94 18.68 -10.70
C ALA A 141 -2.32 19.10 -12.05
N PRO A 142 -0.99 19.04 -12.21
CA PRO A 142 -0.34 19.29 -13.49
C PRO A 142 -0.89 18.34 -14.55
N GLU A 143 -0.78 18.71 -15.83
CA GLU A 143 -1.23 17.96 -17.00
C GLU A 143 -2.75 17.71 -17.04
N VAL A 144 -3.30 17.00 -16.05
CA VAL A 144 -4.71 16.51 -16.03
C VAL A 144 -5.71 17.53 -15.51
N LYS A 145 -5.26 18.62 -14.88
CA LYS A 145 -6.08 19.74 -14.40
C LYS A 145 -7.21 19.36 -13.42
N HIS A 146 -7.11 18.22 -12.76
CA HIS A 146 -8.01 17.86 -11.69
C HIS A 146 -7.78 18.74 -10.47
N ARG A 147 -8.87 19.22 -9.85
CA ARG A 147 -8.85 20.16 -8.74
C ARG A 147 -9.28 19.50 -7.45
N PHE A 148 -8.58 19.81 -6.38
CA PHE A 148 -8.89 19.35 -5.03
C PHE A 148 -8.90 20.55 -4.09
N ARG A 149 -9.90 20.67 -3.22
CA ARG A 149 -9.93 21.77 -2.22
C ARG A 149 -8.74 21.66 -1.27
N VAL A 150 -8.20 22.81 -0.86
CA VAL A 150 -7.07 22.84 0.07
C VAL A 150 -7.51 22.42 1.48
N GLU A 151 -8.67 22.88 1.93
CA GLU A 151 -9.26 22.63 3.24
C GLU A 151 -10.79 22.37 3.12
N PRO A 152 -11.40 21.64 4.04
CA PRO A 152 -10.77 20.88 5.15
C PRO A 152 -9.99 19.65 4.65
N PRO A 153 -9.21 18.99 5.54
CA PRO A 153 -8.51 17.75 5.20
C PRO A 153 -9.49 16.71 4.65
N GLY A 154 -9.08 16.02 3.59
CA GLY A 154 -9.84 14.91 3.05
C GLY A 154 -9.53 13.58 3.76
N PHE A 155 -10.43 12.60 3.60
CA PHE A 155 -10.35 11.31 4.25
C PHE A 155 -8.98 10.61 4.03
N TYR A 156 -8.47 10.59 2.80
CA TYR A 156 -7.15 10.01 2.54
C TYR A 156 -6.00 10.77 3.20
N LYS A 157 -6.07 12.09 3.26
CA LYS A 157 -5.06 12.89 3.95
C LYS A 157 -4.98 12.53 5.44
N GLU A 158 -6.12 12.41 6.11
CA GLU A 158 -6.17 12.04 7.53
C GLU A 158 -5.63 10.64 7.77
N VAL A 159 -6.13 9.66 7.02
CA VAL A 159 -5.74 8.25 7.14
C VAL A 159 -4.24 8.03 6.84
N LEU A 160 -3.74 8.61 5.76
CA LEU A 160 -2.33 8.45 5.38
C LEU A 160 -1.38 9.19 6.33
N SER A 161 -1.78 10.37 6.83
CA SER A 161 -1.02 11.11 7.84
C SER A 161 -0.89 10.30 9.13
N TYR A 162 -1.98 9.66 9.58
CA TYR A 162 -1.96 8.74 10.71
C TYR A 162 -0.98 7.57 10.50
N LEU A 163 -1.03 6.92 9.35
CA LEU A 163 -0.13 5.78 9.05
C LEU A 163 1.34 6.20 9.03
N ILE A 164 1.65 7.35 8.44
CA ILE A 164 3.03 7.88 8.42
C ILE A 164 3.49 8.24 9.83
N ALA A 165 2.67 8.91 10.62
CA ALA A 165 2.98 9.26 12.00
C ALA A 165 3.27 8.03 12.86
N VAL A 166 2.43 6.99 12.82
CA VAL A 166 2.65 5.73 13.53
C VAL A 166 4.01 5.12 13.19
N ARG A 167 4.38 5.15 11.93
CA ARG A 167 5.66 4.60 11.49
C ARG A 167 6.85 5.45 11.93
N ASP A 168 6.71 6.77 11.87
CA ASP A 168 7.76 7.71 12.29
C ASP A 168 7.98 7.68 13.82
N GLU A 169 6.98 7.31 14.62
CA GLU A 169 7.12 7.04 16.05
C GLU A 169 7.84 5.72 16.36
N ILE A 170 7.59 4.67 15.57
CA ILE A 170 8.16 3.34 15.81
C ILE A 170 9.65 3.29 15.43
N ARG A 171 10.04 3.90 14.30
CA ARG A 171 11.41 3.80 13.77
C ARG A 171 12.52 4.26 14.72
N PRO A 172 12.40 5.36 15.48
CA PRO A 172 13.39 5.74 16.48
C PRO A 172 13.48 4.76 17.66
N LYS A 173 12.35 4.14 18.05
CA LYS A 173 12.31 3.14 19.12
C LYS A 173 13.10 1.89 18.72
N LEU A 174 12.91 1.40 17.49
CA LEU A 174 13.64 0.25 16.95
C LEU A 174 15.17 0.44 16.96
N LYS A 175 15.66 1.67 16.75
CA LYS A 175 17.10 1.94 16.78
C LYS A 175 17.74 1.78 18.18
N ARG A 176 16.91 1.77 19.23
CA ARG A 176 17.35 1.68 20.64
C ARG A 176 17.16 0.29 21.25
N LEU A 177 16.45 -0.60 20.56
CA LEU A 177 16.12 -1.95 21.03
C LEU A 177 17.14 -2.97 20.51
N ASP A 178 17.33 -4.03 21.29
CA ASP A 178 18.05 -5.21 20.82
C ASP A 178 17.27 -5.89 19.70
N PRO A 179 17.85 -6.09 18.49
CA PRO A 179 17.18 -6.77 17.38
C PRO A 179 16.69 -8.19 17.68
N LYS A 180 17.22 -8.85 18.72
CA LYS A 180 16.82 -10.18 19.15
C LYS A 180 15.66 -10.17 20.16
N SER A 181 15.30 -9.01 20.70
CA SER A 181 14.24 -8.88 21.67
C SER A 181 12.85 -9.13 21.06
N ALA A 182 11.91 -9.64 21.86
CA ALA A 182 10.52 -9.80 21.45
C ALA A 182 9.86 -8.45 21.11
N GLU A 183 10.20 -7.41 21.85
CA GLU A 183 9.69 -6.05 21.61
C GLU A 183 10.13 -5.51 20.25
N TYR A 184 11.41 -5.71 19.89
CA TYR A 184 11.91 -5.33 18.56
C TYR A 184 11.12 -6.05 17.45
N ARG A 185 10.94 -7.36 17.55
CA ARG A 185 10.22 -8.16 16.54
C ARG A 185 8.78 -7.65 16.33
N VAL A 186 8.06 -7.39 17.42
CA VAL A 186 6.68 -6.89 17.38
C VAL A 186 6.62 -5.49 16.74
N LEU A 187 7.48 -4.57 17.15
CA LEU A 187 7.51 -3.22 16.59
C LEU A 187 7.98 -3.19 15.13
N ASP A 188 8.95 -4.02 14.76
CA ASP A 188 9.41 -4.14 13.38
C ASP A 188 8.32 -4.72 12.47
N ALA A 189 7.63 -5.77 12.93
CA ALA A 189 6.47 -6.32 12.25
C ALA A 189 5.37 -5.26 12.07
N ARG A 190 5.08 -4.47 13.10
CA ARG A 190 4.08 -3.40 13.05
C ARG A 190 4.46 -2.31 12.04
N GLN A 191 5.70 -1.80 12.06
CA GLN A 191 6.11 -0.77 11.10
C GLN A 191 6.14 -1.29 9.65
N LYS A 192 6.43 -2.60 9.45
CA LYS A 192 6.33 -3.26 8.14
C LYS A 192 4.88 -3.34 7.67
N ALA A 193 3.94 -3.74 8.53
CA ALA A 193 2.51 -3.79 8.21
C ALA A 193 1.97 -2.39 7.82
N VAL A 194 2.30 -1.37 8.60
CA VAL A 194 1.94 0.03 8.29
C VAL A 194 2.54 0.46 6.94
N LYS A 195 3.81 0.13 6.67
CA LYS A 195 4.45 0.44 5.37
C LYS A 195 3.70 -0.18 4.20
N VAL A 196 3.29 -1.45 4.33
CA VAL A 196 2.57 -2.16 3.27
C VAL A 196 1.24 -1.49 2.97
N ILE A 197 0.42 -1.19 3.98
CA ILE A 197 -0.88 -0.52 3.80
C ILE A 197 -0.70 0.89 3.24
N THR A 198 0.25 1.67 3.77
CA THR A 198 0.54 3.03 3.27
C THR A 198 0.91 3.03 1.79
N ASN A 199 1.82 2.17 1.38
CA ASN A 199 2.27 2.11 -0.01
C ASN A 199 1.20 1.55 -0.96
N ALA A 200 0.35 0.65 -0.47
CA ALA A 200 -0.72 0.05 -1.25
C ALA A 200 -1.94 0.99 -1.43
N SER A 201 -2.06 2.02 -0.60
CA SER A 201 -3.21 2.94 -0.62
C SER A 201 -3.38 3.63 -1.98
N TYR A 202 -2.29 4.05 -2.63
CA TYR A 202 -2.38 4.60 -3.99
C TYR A 202 -2.91 3.56 -5.00
N GLY A 203 -2.35 2.34 -5.01
CA GLY A 203 -2.81 1.28 -5.92
C GLY A 203 -4.29 0.94 -5.74
N TYR A 204 -4.79 1.05 -4.51
CA TYR A 204 -6.21 0.90 -4.21
C TYR A 204 -7.06 2.00 -4.88
N THR A 205 -6.60 3.25 -4.92
CA THR A 205 -7.35 4.35 -5.57
C THR A 205 -7.53 4.18 -7.07
N GLY A 206 -6.63 3.46 -7.72
CA GLY A 206 -6.68 3.13 -9.16
C GLY A 206 -7.44 1.84 -9.49
N TRP A 207 -7.88 1.08 -8.49
CA TRP A 207 -8.63 -0.16 -8.69
C TRP A 207 -10.12 0.13 -8.87
N ILE A 208 -10.67 -0.21 -10.05
CA ILE A 208 -12.08 0.05 -10.41
C ILE A 208 -13.10 -0.61 -9.48
N GLY A 209 -12.73 -1.72 -8.83
CA GLY A 209 -13.53 -2.41 -7.82
C GLY A 209 -13.51 -1.78 -6.43
N ALA A 210 -12.66 -0.76 -6.21
CA ALA A 210 -12.56 -0.09 -4.92
C ALA A 210 -13.80 0.76 -4.61
N ARG A 211 -14.23 0.76 -3.35
CA ARG A 211 -15.38 1.56 -2.89
C ARG A 211 -15.15 3.06 -3.04
N TRP A 212 -13.93 3.52 -2.72
CA TRP A 212 -13.52 4.92 -2.82
C TRP A 212 -12.82 5.27 -4.14
N TYR A 213 -13.07 4.47 -5.19
CA TYR A 213 -12.50 4.76 -6.51
C TYR A 213 -13.14 5.98 -7.14
N ILE A 214 -12.31 6.94 -7.49
CA ILE A 214 -12.59 7.93 -8.56
C ILE A 214 -11.33 8.11 -9.40
N LYS A 215 -11.46 8.04 -10.72
CA LYS A 215 -10.35 8.16 -11.66
C LYS A 215 -9.50 9.43 -11.45
N PRO A 216 -10.09 10.64 -11.24
CA PRO A 216 -9.33 11.86 -10.97
C PRO A 216 -8.32 11.76 -9.82
N VAL A 217 -8.59 11.01 -8.77
CA VAL A 217 -7.65 10.80 -7.65
C VAL A 217 -6.41 10.05 -8.09
N ALA A 218 -6.58 8.97 -8.85
CA ALA A 218 -5.48 8.16 -9.34
C ALA A 218 -4.64 8.94 -10.38
N GLU A 219 -5.29 9.60 -11.33
CA GLU A 219 -4.64 10.42 -12.38
C GLU A 219 -3.85 11.59 -11.79
N ALA A 220 -4.45 12.34 -10.87
CA ALA A 220 -3.80 13.47 -10.24
C ALA A 220 -2.56 13.05 -9.44
N THR A 221 -2.67 11.98 -8.67
CA THR A 221 -1.53 11.47 -7.87
C THR A 221 -0.34 11.12 -8.75
N THR A 222 -0.56 10.43 -9.89
CA THR A 222 0.53 10.11 -10.82
C THR A 222 1.05 11.33 -11.57
N ALA A 223 0.19 12.30 -11.92
CA ALA A 223 0.61 13.53 -12.58
C ALA A 223 1.55 14.36 -11.68
N TRP A 224 1.21 14.56 -10.40
CA TRP A 224 2.12 15.19 -9.45
C TRP A 224 3.41 14.37 -9.23
N GLY A 225 3.31 13.03 -9.24
CA GLY A 225 4.47 12.16 -9.12
C GLY A 225 5.45 12.32 -10.30
N ARG A 226 4.93 12.34 -11.53
CA ARG A 226 5.73 12.61 -12.73
C ARG A 226 6.39 13.99 -12.67
N HIS A 227 5.61 15.01 -12.30
CA HIS A 227 6.10 16.36 -12.15
C HIS A 227 7.24 16.46 -11.11
N ALA A 228 7.09 15.83 -9.94
CA ALA A 228 8.13 15.80 -8.92
C ALA A 228 9.42 15.11 -9.41
N ILE A 229 9.29 13.98 -10.11
CA ILE A 229 10.43 13.24 -10.66
C ILE A 229 11.15 14.07 -11.72
N MET A 230 10.41 14.65 -12.68
CA MET A 230 11.01 15.44 -13.77
C MET A 230 11.72 16.68 -13.24
N ASN A 231 11.09 17.40 -12.29
CA ASN A 231 11.75 18.55 -11.64
C ASN A 231 13.03 18.14 -10.90
N THR A 232 13.04 16.96 -10.27
CA THR A 232 14.26 16.47 -9.58
C THR A 232 15.37 16.15 -10.57
N ILE A 233 15.03 15.58 -11.74
CA ILE A 233 16.00 15.30 -12.80
C ILE A 233 16.59 16.60 -13.37
N GLU A 234 15.79 17.65 -13.52
CA GLU A 234 16.24 18.95 -14.01
C GLU A 234 17.13 19.70 -13.02
N LEU A 235 16.98 19.44 -11.73
CA LEU A 235 17.75 20.08 -10.66
C LEU A 235 19.02 19.31 -10.29
N ALA A 236 19.16 18.04 -10.69
CA ALA A 236 20.30 17.18 -10.37
C ALA A 236 21.41 17.26 -11.41
#